data_42b3bd46d7e0d241f8cd7e0e427233ff
#
_entry.id   42b3bd46d7e0d241f8cd7e0e427233ff
#
_cell.length_a   1.000
_cell.length_b   1.000
_cell.length_c   1.000
_cell.angle_alpha   90.00
_cell.angle_beta   90.00
_cell.angle_gamma   90.00
#
_symmetry.space_group_name_H-M   'P 1'
#
loop_
_entity.id
_entity.type
_entity.pdbx_description
1 polymer ?
#
loop_
_entity_poly.entity_id
_entity_poly.type
_entity_poly.pdbx_seq_one_letter_code
_entity_poly.pdbx_strand_id
1 'polypeptide(L)'
;MNNKMKKINEIRRNKPVQYAVVALAGLLAGWLLFSPSKNATPETYEGHEMHKGHSHDLIQDETGVWTCSMHPQIRQDKPGKCPICAMDLIPVRKSSDGNGSESSDPNAIRLSEEAAALADVQTSRVSKEKPIKTVRLYGKIVPNEQSLQSQTAHVGGRIEQLNINFTGETVRAGQTLAVLYSPELFTAQQELLEAIKMQQPALIQAAREKLRLWKMTDAQIGAIEQSGTVSPLVEIKANVSGIVMTKRVSQGDYVASGAVLFDIANLSNVWAMFDAFEVDLPFLNRGDQVHFTLQALPGKTYTGRIAFIDPIINPSGTCPCGSSQQPDGAKTGNVCDRRGQCPPSRL
;
A
#
# COMPACT_ATOMS: atom_id res chain seq x y z
N MET A 1 19.14 60.04 0.92
CA MET A 1 18.18 58.93 1.05
C MET A 1 18.44 57.74 0.10
N ASN A 2 19.44 57.80 -0.81
CA ASN A 2 19.67 56.81 -1.87
C ASN A 2 20.63 55.64 -1.53
N ASN A 3 21.39 55.70 -0.43
CA ASN A 3 22.41 54.68 -0.14
C ASN A 3 21.89 53.49 0.70
N LYS A 4 20.78 53.66 1.42
CA LYS A 4 20.15 52.56 2.20
C LYS A 4 19.34 51.61 1.30
N MET A 5 18.71 52.09 0.25
CA MET A 5 17.93 51.27 -0.67
C MET A 5 18.80 50.40 -1.60
N LYS A 6 20.02 50.86 -1.96
CA LYS A 6 20.96 50.01 -2.71
C LYS A 6 21.48 48.79 -1.91
N LYS A 7 21.75 48.95 -0.61
CA LYS A 7 22.17 47.85 0.26
C LYS A 7 21.08 46.79 0.48
N ILE A 8 19.82 47.21 0.54
CA ILE A 8 18.68 46.29 0.70
C ILE A 8 18.47 45.45 -0.55
N ASN A 9 18.68 46.02 -1.75
CA ASN A 9 18.53 45.28 -3.00
C ASN A 9 19.72 44.31 -3.28
N GLU A 10 20.92 44.57 -2.77
CA GLU A 10 22.05 43.61 -2.86
C GLU A 10 21.83 42.38 -1.96
N ILE A 11 21.26 42.56 -0.75
CA ILE A 11 20.91 41.46 0.17
C ILE A 11 19.86 40.54 -0.47
N ARG A 12 18.94 41.10 -1.27
CA ARG A 12 17.85 40.35 -1.93
C ARG A 12 18.32 39.51 -3.12
N ARG A 13 19.58 39.67 -3.59
CA ARG A 13 20.13 38.96 -4.75
C ARG A 13 21.08 37.82 -4.40
N ASN A 14 21.51 37.72 -3.14
CA ASN A 14 22.38 36.65 -2.67
C ASN A 14 21.59 35.53 -2.01
N LYS A 15 21.36 34.43 -2.72
CA LYS A 15 20.63 33.24 -2.23
C LYS A 15 21.10 32.75 -0.85
N PRO A 16 22.41 32.64 -0.53
CA PRO A 16 22.85 32.17 0.80
C PRO A 16 22.45 33.13 1.94
N VAL A 17 22.38 34.43 1.70
CA VAL A 17 21.95 35.42 2.71
C VAL A 17 20.44 35.33 2.94
N GLN A 18 19.65 35.01 1.95
CA GLN A 18 18.21 34.77 2.12
C GLN A 18 17.94 33.53 3.00
N TYR A 19 18.65 32.45 2.79
CA TYR A 19 18.51 31.26 3.65
C TYR A 19 18.93 31.51 5.08
N ALA A 20 19.98 32.29 5.32
CA ALA A 20 20.41 32.67 6.67
C ALA A 20 19.35 33.53 7.38
N VAL A 21 18.71 34.47 6.69
CA VAL A 21 17.65 35.32 7.27
C VAL A 21 16.40 34.49 7.59
N VAL A 22 16.01 33.56 6.73
CA VAL A 22 14.85 32.67 6.96
C VAL A 22 15.14 31.73 8.15
N ALA A 23 16.36 31.18 8.25
CA ALA A 23 16.75 30.33 9.37
C ALA A 23 16.74 31.08 10.71
N LEU A 24 17.23 32.31 10.73
CA LEU A 24 17.23 33.18 11.92
C LEU A 24 15.81 33.57 12.34
N ALA A 25 14.93 33.87 11.38
CA ALA A 25 13.53 34.15 11.65
C ALA A 25 12.78 32.92 12.20
N GLY A 26 13.09 31.71 11.68
CA GLY A 26 12.55 30.43 12.17
C GLY A 26 12.99 30.11 13.60
N LEU A 27 14.26 30.36 13.95
CA LEU A 27 14.78 30.18 15.30
C LEU A 27 14.16 31.17 16.32
N LEU A 28 13.96 32.44 15.93
CA LEU A 28 13.27 33.42 16.74
C LEU A 28 11.79 33.09 16.96
N ALA A 29 11.10 32.64 15.92
CA ALA A 29 9.70 32.20 16.03
C ALA A 29 9.58 30.93 16.92
N GLY A 30 10.50 29.99 16.79
CA GLY A 30 10.55 28.78 17.63
C GLY A 30 10.82 29.13 19.11
N TRP A 31 11.71 30.06 19.39
CA TRP A 31 11.97 30.52 20.76
C TRP A 31 10.78 31.24 21.40
N LEU A 32 10.02 31.99 20.61
CA LEU A 32 8.80 32.70 21.07
C LEU A 32 7.65 31.75 21.36
N LEU A 33 7.53 30.64 20.58
CA LEU A 33 6.45 29.66 20.73
C LEU A 33 6.75 28.58 21.79
N PHE A 34 8.04 28.28 22.06
CA PHE A 34 8.48 27.25 23.01
C PHE A 34 9.19 27.79 24.22
N SER A 35 9.15 29.10 24.51
CA SER A 35 9.68 29.64 25.75
C SER A 35 8.86 29.11 26.93
N PRO A 36 9.45 28.37 27.88
CA PRO A 36 8.72 27.88 29.05
C PRO A 36 8.27 29.06 29.90
N SER A 37 6.96 29.16 30.07
CA SER A 37 6.34 30.12 30.98
C SER A 37 6.85 29.88 32.41
N LYS A 38 7.61 30.80 32.94
CA LYS A 38 8.04 30.83 34.36
C LYS A 38 6.87 31.30 35.22
N ASN A 39 5.86 30.52 35.41
CA ASN A 39 4.85 30.69 36.43
C ASN A 39 4.47 29.30 36.99
N ALA A 40 5.43 28.71 37.70
CA ALA A 40 5.13 27.69 38.69
C ALA A 40 5.52 28.31 40.03
N THR A 41 4.57 28.90 40.72
CA THR A 41 4.64 29.19 42.14
C THR A 41 4.76 27.88 42.90
N PRO A 42 5.70 27.71 43.83
CA PRO A 42 5.72 26.54 44.68
C PRO A 42 4.51 26.59 45.61
N GLU A 43 3.62 25.63 45.46
CA GLU A 43 2.59 25.42 46.48
C GLU A 43 3.25 24.99 47.76
N THR A 44 3.18 25.90 48.73
CA THR A 44 3.53 25.68 50.14
C THR A 44 2.56 24.63 50.68
N TYR A 45 3.08 23.47 51.07
CA TYR A 45 2.33 22.48 51.84
C TYR A 45 1.95 23.09 53.16
N GLU A 46 0.71 23.55 53.30
CA GLU A 46 0.11 23.87 54.59
C GLU A 46 -0.03 22.58 55.40
N GLY A 47 0.51 22.63 56.61
CA GLY A 47 0.54 21.51 57.51
C GLY A 47 -0.87 21.02 57.86
N HIS A 48 -1.09 19.72 57.69
CA HIS A 48 -2.26 19.04 58.21
C HIS A 48 -2.27 19.17 59.75
N GLU A 49 -3.34 19.81 60.25
CA GLU A 49 -3.66 19.86 61.64
C GLU A 49 -3.69 18.45 62.23
N MET A 50 -3.05 18.33 63.40
CA MET A 50 -3.12 17.14 64.25
C MET A 50 -4.57 16.83 64.59
N HIS A 51 -5.11 15.79 63.99
CA HIS A 51 -6.35 15.18 64.46
C HIS A 51 -6.11 14.62 65.85
N LYS A 52 -6.78 15.22 66.82
CA LYS A 52 -6.92 14.75 68.21
C LYS A 52 -7.36 13.28 68.21
N GLY A 53 -6.67 12.52 69.05
CA GLY A 53 -6.72 11.08 69.19
C GLY A 53 -8.14 10.48 69.16
N HIS A 54 -8.30 9.52 68.32
CA HIS A 54 -9.31 8.51 68.50
C HIS A 54 -8.82 7.54 69.59
N SER A 55 -9.50 7.53 70.70
CA SER A 55 -9.35 6.49 71.69
C SER A 55 -9.83 5.18 71.08
N HIS A 56 -8.92 4.33 70.71
CA HIS A 56 -9.26 2.94 70.39
C HIS A 56 -9.59 2.19 71.67
N ASP A 57 -10.82 1.86 71.87
CA ASP A 57 -11.22 0.90 72.88
C ASP A 57 -10.42 -0.37 72.68
N LEU A 58 -9.64 -0.71 73.67
CA LEU A 58 -8.80 -1.93 73.68
C LEU A 58 -9.71 -3.15 73.81
N ILE A 59 -10.07 -3.73 72.67
CA ILE A 59 -10.62 -5.08 72.63
C ILE A 59 -9.44 -6.00 72.94
N GLN A 60 -9.48 -6.58 74.12
CA GLN A 60 -8.51 -7.60 74.57
C GLN A 60 -8.83 -8.91 73.79
N ASP A 61 -8.19 -9.11 72.65
CA ASP A 61 -8.08 -10.45 72.03
C ASP A 61 -6.85 -11.14 72.58
N GLU A 62 -7.05 -12.30 73.15
CA GLU A 62 -6.07 -13.19 73.83
C GLU A 62 -5.05 -13.81 72.84
N THR A 63 -4.26 -13.05 72.17
CA THR A 63 -3.07 -13.58 71.47
C THR A 63 -1.89 -12.66 71.76
N GLY A 64 -1.17 -13.13 72.77
CA GLY A 64 -0.18 -12.37 73.55
C GLY A 64 1.11 -11.92 72.83
N VAL A 65 1.09 -11.54 71.57
CA VAL A 65 2.27 -10.97 70.91
C VAL A 65 2.01 -9.57 70.42
N TRP A 66 2.82 -8.62 70.92
CA TRP A 66 2.79 -7.20 70.57
C TRP A 66 4.00 -6.83 69.72
N THR A 67 3.84 -6.04 68.67
CA THR A 67 4.92 -5.60 67.78
C THR A 67 4.89 -4.08 67.57
N CYS A 68 6.04 -3.51 67.17
CA CYS A 68 6.10 -2.10 66.76
C CYS A 68 5.88 -1.95 65.26
N SER A 69 5.04 -1.02 64.81
CA SER A 69 4.79 -0.74 63.41
C SER A 69 6.02 -0.31 62.62
N MET A 70 7.00 0.33 63.27
CA MET A 70 8.26 0.79 62.68
C MET A 70 9.38 -0.26 62.81
N HIS A 71 9.32 -1.13 63.83
CA HIS A 71 10.32 -2.16 64.11
C HIS A 71 9.68 -3.53 64.27
N PRO A 72 9.26 -4.20 63.16
CA PRO A 72 8.53 -5.48 63.22
C PRO A 72 9.28 -6.62 63.87
N GLN A 73 10.60 -6.51 64.02
CA GLN A 73 11.43 -7.47 64.72
C GLN A 73 11.29 -7.39 66.25
N ILE A 74 10.73 -6.34 66.79
CA ILE A 74 10.42 -6.22 68.23
C ILE A 74 9.09 -6.92 68.48
N ARG A 75 9.12 -8.03 69.23
CA ARG A 75 7.95 -8.80 69.65
C ARG A 75 7.98 -8.95 71.15
N GLN A 76 6.91 -8.58 71.83
CA GLN A 76 6.78 -8.67 73.28
C GLN A 76 5.45 -9.35 73.64
N ASP A 77 5.41 -10.04 74.74
CA ASP A 77 4.23 -10.78 75.23
C ASP A 77 3.27 -9.86 76.05
N LYS A 78 3.59 -8.58 76.17
CA LYS A 78 2.79 -7.60 76.93
C LYS A 78 2.69 -6.29 76.20
N PRO A 79 1.57 -5.55 76.39
CA PRO A 79 1.46 -4.17 75.86
C PRO A 79 2.54 -3.28 76.53
N GLY A 80 3.12 -2.40 75.74
CA GLY A 80 4.17 -1.51 76.24
C GLY A 80 4.69 -0.61 75.12
N LYS A 81 5.86 0.01 75.39
CA LYS A 81 6.53 0.89 74.43
C LYS A 81 7.70 0.18 73.77
N CYS A 82 7.89 0.46 72.50
CA CYS A 82 9.01 -0.07 71.72
C CYS A 82 10.32 0.47 72.30
N PRO A 83 11.31 -0.40 72.64
CA PRO A 83 12.59 0.02 73.26
C PRO A 83 13.46 0.84 72.28
N ILE A 84 13.17 0.84 70.98
CA ILE A 84 13.96 1.55 69.95
C ILE A 84 13.40 2.94 69.69
N CYS A 85 12.07 3.09 69.53
CA CYS A 85 11.44 4.36 69.11
C CYS A 85 10.42 4.92 70.12
N ALA A 86 10.19 4.25 71.23
CA ALA A 86 9.26 4.62 72.30
C ALA A 86 7.79 4.76 71.91
N MET A 87 7.40 4.34 70.70
CA MET A 87 5.99 4.24 70.28
C MET A 87 5.28 3.05 70.91
N ASP A 88 3.98 3.17 71.10
CA ASP A 88 3.17 2.10 71.68
C ASP A 88 3.16 0.86 70.75
N LEU A 89 3.28 -0.31 71.32
CA LEU A 89 3.20 -1.58 70.59
C LEU A 89 1.76 -1.92 70.25
N ILE A 90 1.55 -2.47 69.09
CA ILE A 90 0.25 -2.91 68.60
C ILE A 90 0.14 -4.44 68.67
N PRO A 91 -1.04 -5.01 68.98
CA PRO A 91 -1.21 -6.45 69.01
C PRO A 91 -1.13 -7.06 67.62
N VAL A 92 -0.37 -8.13 67.45
CA VAL A 92 -0.32 -8.92 66.21
C VAL A 92 -1.60 -9.75 66.16
N ARG A 93 -2.53 -9.31 65.30
CA ARG A 93 -3.71 -10.15 64.98
C ARG A 93 -3.26 -11.28 64.06
N LYS A 94 -3.40 -12.50 64.48
CA LYS A 94 -3.40 -13.65 63.57
C LYS A 94 -4.72 -13.55 62.80
N SER A 95 -4.66 -13.24 61.55
CA SER A 95 -5.82 -13.34 60.69
C SER A 95 -6.31 -14.78 60.67
N SER A 96 -7.31 -15.06 61.50
CA SER A 96 -8.07 -16.32 61.44
C SER A 96 -9.11 -16.23 60.34
N ASP A 97 -8.63 -16.22 59.10
CA ASP A 97 -9.54 -16.46 58.00
C ASP A 97 -9.60 -17.95 57.73
N GLY A 98 -10.73 -18.46 58.17
CA GLY A 98 -11.10 -19.84 57.94
C GLY A 98 -11.26 -20.12 56.46
N ASN A 99 -10.87 -21.34 56.15
CA ASN A 99 -11.38 -22.14 55.04
C ASN A 99 -11.06 -21.68 53.62
N GLY A 100 -9.82 -21.81 53.25
CA GLY A 100 -9.35 -21.78 51.85
C GLY A 100 -8.08 -22.60 51.74
N SER A 101 -8.16 -23.73 51.04
CA SER A 101 -7.11 -24.71 50.77
C SER A 101 -5.70 -24.10 50.70
N GLU A 102 -4.84 -24.68 51.54
CA GLU A 102 -3.40 -24.42 51.60
C GLU A 102 -2.75 -24.59 50.21
N SER A 103 -2.64 -23.58 49.43
CA SER A 103 -1.61 -23.53 48.41
C SER A 103 -0.34 -23.00 49.10
N SER A 104 0.55 -23.92 49.42
CA SER A 104 1.84 -23.66 50.05
C SER A 104 2.87 -23.13 49.08
N ASP A 105 2.51 -22.13 48.28
CA ASP A 105 3.50 -21.45 47.44
C ASP A 105 4.15 -20.34 48.26
N PRO A 106 5.47 -20.48 48.62
CA PRO A 106 6.19 -19.50 49.44
C PRO A 106 6.32 -18.13 48.74
N ASN A 107 6.04 -18.02 47.42
CA ASN A 107 6.09 -16.79 46.65
C ASN A 107 4.71 -16.15 46.44
N ALA A 108 3.64 -16.74 46.98
CA ALA A 108 2.31 -16.16 46.84
C ALA A 108 2.09 -14.97 47.77
N ILE A 109 1.82 -13.81 47.22
CA ILE A 109 1.39 -12.63 47.98
C ILE A 109 -0.13 -12.69 48.12
N ARG A 110 -0.61 -12.75 49.38
CA ARG A 110 -2.05 -12.70 49.68
C ARG A 110 -2.49 -11.27 49.93
N LEU A 111 -3.41 -10.78 49.17
CA LEU A 111 -4.05 -9.48 49.34
C LEU A 111 -5.49 -9.71 49.84
N SER A 112 -5.98 -8.86 50.75
CA SER A 112 -7.38 -8.80 51.06
C SER A 112 -8.18 -8.27 49.86
N GLU A 113 -9.49 -8.52 49.78
CA GLU A 113 -10.31 -8.01 48.69
C GLU A 113 -10.26 -6.47 48.62
N GLU A 114 -10.21 -5.79 49.75
CA GLU A 114 -10.10 -4.34 49.81
C GLU A 114 -8.71 -3.86 49.32
N ALA A 115 -7.65 -4.58 49.70
CA ALA A 115 -6.31 -4.25 49.24
C ALA A 115 -6.12 -4.51 47.75
N ALA A 116 -6.74 -5.56 47.21
CA ALA A 116 -6.74 -5.86 45.80
C ALA A 116 -7.52 -4.81 44.99
N ALA A 117 -8.64 -4.31 45.54
CA ALA A 117 -9.42 -3.25 44.93
C ALA A 117 -8.70 -1.91 44.94
N LEU A 118 -8.01 -1.58 46.04
CA LEU A 118 -7.19 -0.36 46.12
C LEU A 118 -5.96 -0.39 45.21
N ALA A 119 -5.39 -1.58 45.00
CA ALA A 119 -4.24 -1.77 44.11
C ALA A 119 -4.65 -1.86 42.63
N ASP A 120 -5.93 -1.80 42.30
CA ASP A 120 -6.50 -1.95 40.93
C ASP A 120 -5.92 -3.20 40.20
N VAL A 121 -5.84 -4.32 40.91
CA VAL A 121 -5.27 -5.57 40.37
C VAL A 121 -6.22 -6.14 39.33
N GLN A 122 -5.92 -5.95 38.07
CA GLN A 122 -6.66 -6.54 36.96
C GLN A 122 -6.07 -7.89 36.59
N THR A 123 -6.88 -8.91 36.52
CA THR A 123 -6.46 -10.24 36.07
C THR A 123 -7.15 -10.64 34.77
N SER A 124 -6.41 -11.25 33.84
CA SER A 124 -6.96 -11.81 32.62
C SER A 124 -6.61 -13.28 32.51
N ARG A 125 -7.52 -14.08 31.97
CA ARG A 125 -7.23 -15.49 31.67
C ARG A 125 -6.26 -15.56 30.50
N VAL A 126 -5.14 -16.24 30.69
CA VAL A 126 -4.22 -16.58 29.59
C VAL A 126 -4.85 -17.68 28.76
N SER A 127 -5.12 -17.40 27.49
CA SER A 127 -5.58 -18.37 26.50
C SER A 127 -4.51 -18.53 25.42
N LYS A 128 -4.41 -19.76 24.88
CA LYS A 128 -3.54 -20.01 23.74
C LYS A 128 -4.31 -19.67 22.47
N GLU A 129 -3.99 -18.54 21.86
CA GLU A 129 -4.57 -18.09 20.60
C GLU A 129 -3.51 -18.04 19.52
N LYS A 130 -3.94 -18.29 18.29
CA LYS A 130 -3.06 -18.05 17.13
C LYS A 130 -3.02 -16.56 16.86
N PRO A 131 -1.85 -15.93 16.82
CA PRO A 131 -1.76 -14.52 16.50
C PRO A 131 -2.20 -14.29 15.05
N ILE A 132 -3.00 -13.26 14.85
CA ILE A 132 -3.49 -12.87 13.53
C ILE A 132 -2.90 -11.49 13.21
N LYS A 133 -2.11 -11.40 12.13
CA LYS A 133 -1.61 -10.13 11.62
C LYS A 133 -2.49 -9.64 10.48
N THR A 134 -3.04 -8.44 10.63
CA THR A 134 -3.73 -7.75 9.53
C THR A 134 -2.73 -6.87 8.80
N VAL A 135 -2.46 -7.19 7.54
CA VAL A 135 -1.60 -6.40 6.66
C VAL A 135 -2.46 -5.45 5.83
N ARG A 136 -2.13 -4.16 5.86
CA ARG A 136 -2.83 -3.12 5.09
C ARG A 136 -1.97 -2.71 3.91
N LEU A 137 -2.50 -2.90 2.71
CA LEU A 137 -1.79 -2.65 1.47
C LEU A 137 -2.48 -1.52 0.71
N TYR A 138 -1.68 -0.76 -0.03
CA TYR A 138 -2.16 0.19 -1.03
C TYR A 138 -1.94 -0.41 -2.40
N GLY A 139 -2.76 0.00 -3.36
CA GLY A 139 -2.64 -0.56 -4.69
C GLY A 139 -3.36 0.25 -5.75
N LYS A 140 -3.25 -0.23 -6.98
CA LYS A 140 -3.89 0.35 -8.16
C LYS A 140 -4.48 -0.74 -9.03
N ILE A 141 -5.52 -0.40 -9.79
CA ILE A 141 -6.05 -1.29 -10.82
C ILE A 141 -5.26 -1.07 -12.10
N VAL A 142 -4.72 -2.15 -12.64
CA VAL A 142 -3.95 -2.15 -13.90
C VAL A 142 -4.57 -3.13 -14.90
N PRO A 143 -4.36 -2.94 -16.20
CA PRO A 143 -4.74 -3.95 -17.18
C PRO A 143 -4.06 -5.28 -16.88
N ASN A 144 -4.73 -6.38 -17.18
CA ASN A 144 -4.08 -7.69 -17.17
C ASN A 144 -3.03 -7.74 -18.28
N GLU A 145 -1.75 -7.92 -17.92
CA GLU A 145 -0.65 -7.98 -18.88
C GLU A 145 -0.81 -9.11 -19.91
N GLN A 146 -1.45 -10.21 -19.53
CA GLN A 146 -1.77 -11.30 -20.45
C GLN A 146 -2.78 -10.91 -21.52
N SER A 147 -3.57 -9.87 -21.28
CA SER A 147 -4.59 -9.33 -22.19
C SER A 147 -4.09 -8.13 -22.99
N LEU A 148 -2.83 -7.72 -22.77
CA LEU A 148 -2.20 -6.64 -23.51
C LEU A 148 -1.61 -7.19 -24.81
N GLN A 149 -2.01 -6.61 -25.93
CA GLN A 149 -1.49 -6.98 -27.25
C GLN A 149 -0.99 -5.74 -27.98
N SER A 150 0.23 -5.84 -28.48
CA SER A 150 0.81 -4.81 -29.33
C SER A 150 0.48 -5.08 -30.79
N GLN A 151 -0.12 -4.10 -31.43
CA GLN A 151 -0.40 -4.12 -32.86
C GLN A 151 0.79 -3.54 -33.59
N THR A 152 1.46 -4.36 -34.42
CA THR A 152 2.65 -3.97 -35.18
C THR A 152 2.36 -3.78 -36.66
N ALA A 153 3.17 -2.97 -37.33
CA ALA A 153 3.21 -2.88 -38.79
C ALA A 153 3.89 -4.13 -39.35
N HIS A 154 3.22 -4.84 -40.28
CA HIS A 154 3.82 -6.02 -40.94
C HIS A 154 4.73 -5.64 -42.10
N VAL A 155 4.52 -4.45 -42.67
CA VAL A 155 5.32 -3.87 -43.76
C VAL A 155 5.75 -2.46 -43.38
N GLY A 156 6.88 -2.03 -43.94
CA GLY A 156 7.32 -0.65 -43.80
C GLY A 156 6.53 0.31 -44.70
N GLY A 157 6.35 1.55 -44.26
CA GLY A 157 5.64 2.54 -45.06
C GLY A 157 5.22 3.78 -44.30
N ARG A 158 4.46 4.65 -44.95
CA ARG A 158 3.94 5.90 -44.39
C ARG A 158 2.48 5.72 -43.97
N ILE A 159 2.10 6.21 -42.81
CA ILE A 159 0.71 6.27 -42.36
C ILE A 159 -0.04 7.34 -43.15
N GLU A 160 -0.92 6.93 -44.07
CA GLU A 160 -1.74 7.86 -44.84
C GLU A 160 -2.97 8.29 -44.07
N GLN A 161 -3.63 7.36 -43.42
CA GLN A 161 -4.85 7.62 -42.68
C GLN A 161 -4.79 6.89 -41.33
N LEU A 162 -5.22 7.59 -40.29
CA LEU A 162 -5.31 7.07 -38.93
C LEU A 162 -6.76 7.14 -38.48
N ASN A 163 -7.37 5.99 -38.20
CA ASN A 163 -8.78 5.91 -37.79
C ASN A 163 -8.94 5.96 -36.26
N ILE A 164 -7.82 5.81 -35.53
CA ILE A 164 -7.77 5.95 -34.07
C ILE A 164 -7.20 7.29 -33.71
N ASN A 165 -8.02 8.16 -33.11
CA ASN A 165 -7.67 9.53 -32.85
C ASN A 165 -7.02 9.75 -31.47
N PHE A 166 -7.45 8.97 -30.45
CA PHE A 166 -6.99 9.15 -29.07
C PHE A 166 -6.84 7.82 -28.32
N THR A 167 -6.06 7.86 -27.26
CA THR A 167 -5.94 6.78 -26.29
C THR A 167 -7.23 6.66 -25.47
N GLY A 168 -7.65 5.42 -25.16
CA GLY A 168 -8.93 5.15 -24.51
C GLY A 168 -10.06 4.83 -25.48
N GLU A 169 -9.83 4.89 -26.79
CA GLU A 169 -10.82 4.52 -27.80
C GLU A 169 -11.04 3.00 -27.83
N THR A 170 -12.31 2.59 -27.96
CA THR A 170 -12.66 1.17 -28.02
C THR A 170 -12.56 0.69 -29.46
N VAL A 171 -11.88 -0.43 -29.66
CA VAL A 171 -11.70 -1.08 -30.96
C VAL A 171 -12.24 -2.49 -30.96
N ARG A 172 -12.70 -2.95 -32.14
CA ARG A 172 -13.19 -4.32 -32.36
C ARG A 172 -12.21 -5.08 -33.24
N ALA A 173 -12.08 -6.38 -32.99
CA ALA A 173 -11.31 -7.24 -33.88
C ALA A 173 -11.77 -7.11 -35.31
N GLY A 174 -10.82 -6.96 -36.25
CA GLY A 174 -11.10 -6.73 -37.67
C GLY A 174 -11.34 -5.25 -38.04
N GLN A 175 -11.49 -4.34 -37.12
CA GLN A 175 -11.64 -2.91 -37.39
C GLN A 175 -10.34 -2.33 -37.95
N THR A 176 -10.41 -1.51 -39.02
CA THR A 176 -9.28 -0.84 -39.63
C THR A 176 -8.81 0.29 -38.70
N LEU A 177 -7.58 0.18 -38.19
CA LEU A 177 -6.95 1.15 -37.27
C LEU A 177 -6.21 2.25 -38.04
N ALA A 178 -5.50 1.86 -39.09
CA ALA A 178 -4.71 2.76 -39.92
C ALA A 178 -4.65 2.26 -41.37
N VAL A 179 -4.36 3.16 -42.27
CA VAL A 179 -4.05 2.83 -43.68
C VAL A 179 -2.62 3.24 -43.92
N LEU A 180 -1.80 2.30 -44.38
CA LEU A 180 -0.39 2.45 -44.62
C LEU A 180 -0.12 2.45 -46.14
N TYR A 181 0.67 3.42 -46.61
CA TYR A 181 1.25 3.41 -47.94
C TYR A 181 2.58 2.69 -47.90
N SER A 182 2.69 1.56 -48.64
CA SER A 182 3.92 0.77 -48.70
C SER A 182 4.40 0.56 -50.13
N PRO A 183 5.54 1.16 -50.52
CA PRO A 183 6.17 0.92 -51.82
C PRO A 183 6.64 -0.52 -51.99
N GLU A 184 7.10 -1.14 -50.91
CA GLU A 184 7.57 -2.54 -50.93
C GLU A 184 6.43 -3.50 -51.24
N LEU A 185 5.26 -3.30 -50.66
CA LEU A 185 4.08 -4.10 -50.93
C LEU A 185 3.59 -3.89 -52.35
N PHE A 186 3.63 -2.65 -52.85
CA PHE A 186 3.28 -2.35 -54.23
C PHE A 186 4.16 -3.14 -55.22
N THR A 187 5.49 -3.11 -55.00
CA THR A 187 6.44 -3.85 -55.85
C THR A 187 6.18 -5.36 -55.79
N ALA A 188 5.94 -5.94 -54.61
CA ALA A 188 5.66 -7.36 -54.47
C ALA A 188 4.35 -7.80 -55.15
N GLN A 189 3.33 -6.94 -55.15
CA GLN A 189 2.11 -7.19 -55.90
C GLN A 189 2.35 -7.14 -57.42
N GLN A 190 3.18 -6.21 -57.90
CA GLN A 190 3.60 -6.20 -59.31
C GLN A 190 4.38 -7.44 -59.67
N GLU A 191 5.31 -7.90 -58.85
CA GLU A 191 6.05 -9.17 -59.07
C GLU A 191 5.08 -10.36 -59.21
N LEU A 192 4.02 -10.40 -58.39
CA LEU A 192 3.01 -11.45 -58.50
C LEU A 192 2.29 -11.40 -59.87
N LEU A 193 1.82 -10.22 -60.30
CA LEU A 193 1.11 -10.06 -61.58
C LEU A 193 2.02 -10.37 -62.78
N GLU A 194 3.30 -10.02 -62.72
CA GLU A 194 4.28 -10.37 -63.75
C GLU A 194 4.54 -11.88 -63.81
N ALA A 195 4.68 -12.54 -62.63
CA ALA A 195 4.83 -13.98 -62.55
C ALA A 195 3.64 -14.70 -63.18
N ILE A 196 2.41 -14.17 -62.98
CA ILE A 196 1.19 -14.72 -63.60
C ILE A 196 1.23 -14.55 -65.12
N LYS A 197 1.63 -13.36 -65.62
CA LYS A 197 1.78 -13.13 -67.08
C LYS A 197 2.81 -14.07 -67.71
N MET A 198 3.91 -14.36 -67.01
CA MET A 198 4.96 -15.29 -67.45
C MET A 198 4.50 -16.76 -67.35
N GLN A 199 3.36 -17.06 -66.73
CA GLN A 199 2.86 -18.42 -66.52
C GLN A 199 3.84 -19.36 -65.83
N GLN A 200 4.67 -18.85 -64.94
CA GLN A 200 5.65 -19.66 -64.19
C GLN A 200 5.15 -20.03 -62.79
N PRO A 201 4.72 -21.29 -62.58
CA PRO A 201 4.11 -21.68 -61.30
C PRO A 201 4.99 -21.47 -60.08
N ALA A 202 6.30 -21.72 -60.25
CA ALA A 202 7.26 -21.54 -59.12
C ALA A 202 7.39 -20.08 -58.69
N LEU A 203 7.39 -19.12 -59.64
CA LEU A 203 7.45 -17.69 -59.32
C LEU A 203 6.15 -17.19 -58.70
N ILE A 204 4.99 -17.67 -59.21
CA ILE A 204 3.70 -17.34 -58.65
C ILE A 204 3.62 -17.78 -57.20
N GLN A 205 4.04 -19.01 -56.91
CA GLN A 205 4.04 -19.53 -55.54
C GLN A 205 4.97 -18.71 -54.63
N ALA A 206 6.18 -18.40 -55.09
CA ALA A 206 7.12 -17.61 -54.32
C ALA A 206 6.58 -16.19 -54.03
N ALA A 207 5.96 -15.52 -55.00
CA ALA A 207 5.34 -14.21 -54.83
C ALA A 207 4.15 -14.27 -53.85
N ARG A 208 3.28 -15.32 -53.93
CA ARG A 208 2.21 -15.53 -52.94
C ARG A 208 2.75 -15.69 -51.52
N GLU A 209 3.78 -16.53 -51.34
CA GLU A 209 4.41 -16.73 -50.04
C GLU A 209 4.98 -15.41 -49.49
N LYS A 210 5.65 -14.60 -50.31
CA LYS A 210 6.15 -13.27 -49.93
C LYS A 210 5.03 -12.37 -49.39
N LEU A 211 3.87 -12.33 -50.05
CA LEU A 211 2.72 -11.54 -49.63
C LEU A 211 2.05 -12.10 -48.35
N ARG A 212 2.03 -13.43 -48.17
CA ARG A 212 1.57 -14.09 -46.95
C ARG A 212 2.47 -13.76 -45.75
N LEU A 213 3.79 -13.65 -45.92
CA LEU A 213 4.70 -13.23 -44.87
C LEU A 213 4.32 -11.84 -44.32
N TRP A 214 3.80 -10.96 -45.15
CA TRP A 214 3.29 -9.64 -44.78
C TRP A 214 1.84 -9.66 -44.31
N LYS A 215 1.32 -10.85 -43.97
CA LYS A 215 -0.03 -11.05 -43.43
C LYS A 215 -1.19 -10.65 -44.41
N MET A 216 -0.93 -10.60 -45.70
CA MET A 216 -2.02 -10.54 -46.65
C MET A 216 -2.81 -11.86 -46.66
N THR A 217 -4.12 -11.74 -46.62
CA THR A 217 -5.00 -12.89 -46.66
C THR A 217 -5.08 -13.49 -48.10
N ASP A 218 -5.35 -14.77 -48.21
CA ASP A 218 -5.51 -15.42 -49.54
C ASP A 218 -6.64 -14.80 -50.36
N ALA A 219 -7.67 -14.26 -49.68
CA ALA A 219 -8.74 -13.51 -50.34
C ALA A 219 -8.25 -12.22 -50.99
N GLN A 220 -7.36 -11.48 -50.29
CA GLN A 220 -6.76 -10.26 -50.84
C GLN A 220 -5.80 -10.56 -51.97
N ILE A 221 -4.99 -11.62 -51.87
CA ILE A 221 -4.09 -12.06 -52.92
C ILE A 221 -4.90 -12.49 -54.14
N GLY A 222 -5.96 -13.30 -53.97
CA GLY A 222 -6.84 -13.71 -55.04
C GLY A 222 -7.58 -12.55 -55.71
N ALA A 223 -7.96 -11.51 -54.93
CA ALA A 223 -8.57 -10.32 -55.53
C ALA A 223 -7.57 -9.54 -56.44
N ILE A 224 -6.29 -9.47 -56.07
CA ILE A 224 -5.25 -8.86 -56.90
C ILE A 224 -5.06 -9.69 -58.21
N GLU A 225 -5.02 -11.00 -58.09
CA GLU A 225 -4.88 -11.91 -59.26
C GLU A 225 -6.03 -11.79 -60.23
N GLN A 226 -7.26 -11.63 -59.70
CA GLN A 226 -8.48 -11.50 -60.55
C GLN A 226 -8.64 -10.10 -61.14
N SER A 227 -8.36 -9.06 -60.36
CA SER A 227 -8.52 -7.67 -60.83
C SER A 227 -7.37 -7.19 -61.70
N GLY A 228 -6.18 -7.79 -61.54
CA GLY A 228 -4.96 -7.32 -62.20
C GLY A 228 -4.49 -5.93 -61.74
N THR A 229 -5.07 -5.42 -60.66
CA THR A 229 -4.76 -4.08 -60.14
C THR A 229 -3.99 -4.21 -58.82
N VAL A 230 -2.96 -3.39 -58.65
CA VAL A 230 -2.16 -3.31 -57.42
C VAL A 230 -2.57 -2.11 -56.60
N SER A 231 -2.52 -2.25 -55.30
CA SER A 231 -2.79 -1.15 -54.38
C SER A 231 -1.61 -0.94 -53.43
N PRO A 232 -1.01 0.23 -53.40
CA PRO A 232 0.05 0.53 -52.44
C PRO A 232 -0.47 0.71 -51.01
N LEU A 233 -1.81 0.75 -50.84
CA LEU A 233 -2.45 0.98 -49.56
C LEU A 233 -2.77 -0.30 -48.86
N VAL A 234 -2.36 -0.40 -47.60
CA VAL A 234 -2.60 -1.55 -46.71
C VAL A 234 -3.41 -1.12 -45.53
N GLU A 235 -4.51 -1.80 -45.28
CA GLU A 235 -5.28 -1.63 -44.07
C GLU A 235 -4.66 -2.42 -42.91
N ILE A 236 -4.32 -1.75 -41.85
CA ILE A 236 -3.90 -2.37 -40.60
C ILE A 236 -5.14 -2.55 -39.73
N LYS A 237 -5.53 -3.82 -39.54
CA LYS A 237 -6.73 -4.18 -38.75
C LYS A 237 -6.37 -4.64 -37.36
N ALA A 238 -7.24 -4.35 -36.39
CA ALA A 238 -7.09 -4.79 -35.02
C ALA A 238 -7.15 -6.32 -34.93
N ASN A 239 -6.18 -6.94 -34.30
CA ASN A 239 -6.16 -8.39 -34.06
C ASN A 239 -7.15 -8.80 -32.97
N VAL A 240 -7.41 -7.89 -32.00
CA VAL A 240 -8.27 -8.13 -30.84
C VAL A 240 -9.21 -6.96 -30.59
N SER A 241 -10.30 -7.27 -29.89
CA SER A 241 -11.20 -6.25 -29.37
C SER A 241 -10.72 -5.77 -28.00
N GLY A 242 -10.74 -4.46 -27.75
CA GLY A 242 -10.27 -3.90 -26.50
C GLY A 242 -10.27 -2.37 -26.52
N ILE A 243 -9.46 -1.80 -25.66
CA ILE A 243 -9.24 -0.36 -25.55
C ILE A 243 -7.80 -0.05 -25.89
N VAL A 244 -7.59 1.01 -26.69
CA VAL A 244 -6.26 1.47 -27.07
C VAL A 244 -5.61 2.14 -25.84
N MET A 245 -4.60 1.48 -25.30
CA MET A 245 -3.85 1.98 -24.13
C MET A 245 -2.79 3.00 -24.51
N THR A 246 -2.11 2.74 -25.63
CA THR A 246 -1.05 3.62 -26.12
C THR A 246 -1.14 3.71 -27.65
N LYS A 247 -1.03 4.93 -28.15
CA LYS A 247 -0.89 5.23 -29.56
C LYS A 247 0.53 5.76 -29.78
N ARG A 248 1.34 5.05 -30.60
CA ARG A 248 2.76 5.37 -30.83
C ARG A 248 3.04 6.04 -32.16
N VAL A 249 2.00 6.24 -32.98
CA VAL A 249 2.13 6.76 -34.34
C VAL A 249 1.12 7.86 -34.60
N SER A 250 1.48 8.74 -35.52
CA SER A 250 0.64 9.82 -36.01
C SER A 250 0.46 9.72 -37.53
N GLN A 251 -0.56 10.36 -38.06
CA GLN A 251 -0.74 10.46 -39.50
C GLN A 251 0.45 11.16 -40.15
N GLY A 252 0.98 10.60 -41.21
CA GLY A 252 2.17 11.09 -41.89
C GLY A 252 3.48 10.46 -41.42
N ASP A 253 3.50 9.75 -40.29
CA ASP A 253 4.70 9.10 -39.79
C ASP A 253 5.15 7.95 -40.69
N TYR A 254 6.47 7.77 -40.83
CA TYR A 254 7.08 6.59 -41.43
C TYR A 254 7.38 5.54 -40.39
N VAL A 255 6.93 4.31 -40.65
CA VAL A 255 7.10 3.16 -39.76
C VAL A 255 7.88 2.05 -40.48
N ALA A 256 8.77 1.40 -39.73
CA ALA A 256 9.47 0.21 -40.21
C ALA A 256 8.61 -1.05 -40.01
N SER A 257 8.91 -2.11 -40.75
CA SER A 257 8.34 -3.43 -40.48
C SER A 257 8.68 -3.87 -39.05
N GLY A 258 7.67 -4.36 -38.29
CA GLY A 258 7.79 -4.73 -36.87
C GLY A 258 7.60 -3.58 -35.89
N ALA A 259 7.48 -2.33 -36.35
CA ALA A 259 7.23 -1.20 -35.45
C ALA A 259 5.87 -1.34 -34.76
N VAL A 260 5.84 -1.10 -33.45
CA VAL A 260 4.60 -1.10 -32.65
C VAL A 260 3.84 0.19 -32.91
N LEU A 261 2.59 0.06 -33.35
CA LEU A 261 1.71 1.18 -33.67
C LEU A 261 0.77 1.51 -32.51
N PHE A 262 0.16 0.47 -31.95
CA PHE A 262 -0.83 0.58 -30.86
C PHE A 262 -0.61 -0.53 -29.85
N ASP A 263 -0.87 -0.23 -28.58
CA ASP A 263 -1.05 -1.23 -27.56
C ASP A 263 -2.52 -1.29 -27.19
N ILE A 264 -3.14 -2.46 -27.33
CA ILE A 264 -4.57 -2.69 -27.11
C ILE A 264 -4.72 -3.67 -25.94
N ALA A 265 -5.53 -3.31 -24.95
CA ALA A 265 -5.83 -4.15 -23.81
C ALA A 265 -7.32 -4.52 -23.76
N ASN A 266 -7.58 -5.79 -23.46
CA ASN A 266 -8.93 -6.21 -23.11
C ASN A 266 -9.10 -5.98 -21.58
N LEU A 267 -9.99 -5.05 -21.22
CA LEU A 267 -10.26 -4.71 -19.82
C LEU A 267 -11.39 -5.52 -19.19
N SER A 268 -11.81 -6.63 -19.80
CA SER A 268 -12.78 -7.55 -19.19
C SER A 268 -12.26 -8.16 -17.89
N ASN A 269 -10.95 -8.35 -17.79
CA ASN A 269 -10.27 -8.76 -16.59
C ASN A 269 -9.15 -7.75 -16.28
N VAL A 270 -9.09 -7.29 -15.06
CA VAL A 270 -8.07 -6.35 -14.60
C VAL A 270 -7.34 -6.93 -13.39
N TRP A 271 -6.14 -6.47 -13.15
CA TRP A 271 -5.39 -6.81 -11.96
C TRP A 271 -5.47 -5.70 -10.93
N ALA A 272 -5.70 -6.08 -9.68
CA ALA A 272 -5.48 -5.22 -8.53
C ALA A 272 -4.06 -5.48 -8.04
N MET A 273 -3.16 -4.55 -8.32
CA MET A 273 -1.76 -4.60 -7.89
C MET A 273 -1.63 -3.86 -6.58
N PHE A 274 -1.09 -4.53 -5.56
CA PHE A 274 -0.87 -3.99 -4.23
C PHE A 274 0.63 -3.89 -3.96
N ASP A 275 1.05 -2.80 -3.35
CA ASP A 275 2.42 -2.57 -2.96
C ASP A 275 2.61 -3.06 -1.52
N ALA A 276 3.29 -4.20 -1.36
CA ALA A 276 3.63 -4.78 -0.07
C ALA A 276 5.04 -4.37 0.36
N PHE A 277 5.20 -3.93 1.60
CA PHE A 277 6.51 -3.65 2.16
C PHE A 277 7.26 -4.94 2.48
N GLU A 278 8.60 -4.90 2.44
CA GLU A 278 9.47 -6.05 2.73
C GLU A 278 9.14 -6.70 4.09
N VAL A 279 8.84 -5.89 5.09
CA VAL A 279 8.48 -6.33 6.45
C VAL A 279 7.17 -7.14 6.51
N ASP A 280 6.31 -6.99 5.51
CA ASP A 280 5.01 -7.66 5.43
C ASP A 280 5.04 -8.92 4.56
N LEU A 281 6.05 -9.07 3.69
CA LEU A 281 6.19 -10.21 2.77
C LEU A 281 6.14 -11.58 3.45
N PRO A 282 6.78 -11.80 4.62
CA PRO A 282 6.71 -13.10 5.30
C PRO A 282 5.30 -13.54 5.69
N PHE A 283 4.35 -12.61 5.74
CA PHE A 283 2.96 -12.85 6.14
C PHE A 283 1.99 -12.95 4.96
N LEU A 284 2.49 -12.80 3.72
CA LEU A 284 1.69 -12.86 2.50
C LEU A 284 2.01 -14.14 1.75
N ASN A 285 0.97 -14.89 1.42
CA ASN A 285 1.11 -16.10 0.63
C ASN A 285 0.24 -16.04 -0.63
N ARG A 286 0.69 -16.73 -1.67
CA ARG A 286 -0.14 -16.93 -2.85
C ARG A 286 -1.41 -17.69 -2.47
N GLY A 287 -2.56 -17.19 -2.89
CA GLY A 287 -3.88 -17.74 -2.57
C GLY A 287 -4.58 -17.05 -1.41
N ASP A 288 -3.90 -16.20 -0.63
CA ASP A 288 -4.51 -15.44 0.46
C ASP A 288 -5.61 -14.53 -0.08
N GLN A 289 -6.67 -14.40 0.71
CA GLN A 289 -7.81 -13.59 0.36
C GLN A 289 -7.53 -12.12 0.70
N VAL A 290 -7.78 -11.25 -0.27
CA VAL A 290 -7.65 -9.79 -0.12
C VAL A 290 -9.01 -9.14 -0.29
N HIS A 291 -9.37 -8.25 0.62
CA HIS A 291 -10.54 -7.39 0.51
C HIS A 291 -10.09 -5.95 0.27
N PHE A 292 -10.62 -5.31 -0.73
CA PHE A 292 -10.24 -3.94 -1.05
C PHE A 292 -11.43 -3.11 -1.52
N THR A 293 -11.31 -1.81 -1.40
CA THR A 293 -12.29 -0.83 -1.85
C THR A 293 -11.65 0.09 -2.88
N LEU A 294 -12.46 0.62 -3.78
CA LEU A 294 -12.01 1.57 -4.80
C LEU A 294 -12.55 2.97 -4.47
N GLN A 295 -11.69 3.97 -4.57
CA GLN A 295 -12.10 5.36 -4.35
C GLN A 295 -13.16 5.82 -5.35
N ALA A 296 -13.07 5.32 -6.59
CA ALA A 296 -14.05 5.64 -7.64
C ALA A 296 -15.44 5.03 -7.41
N LEU A 297 -15.56 3.99 -6.58
CA LEU A 297 -16.79 3.28 -6.30
C LEU A 297 -16.95 3.09 -4.77
N PRO A 298 -17.24 4.18 -4.03
CA PRO A 298 -17.36 4.12 -2.59
C PRO A 298 -18.52 3.21 -2.18
N GLY A 299 -18.31 2.44 -1.10
CA GLY A 299 -19.32 1.52 -0.56
C GLY A 299 -19.30 0.11 -1.16
N LYS A 300 -18.56 -0.16 -2.24
CA LYS A 300 -18.35 -1.52 -2.76
C LYS A 300 -17.06 -2.09 -2.25
N THR A 301 -17.11 -3.28 -1.65
CA THR A 301 -15.94 -4.07 -1.27
C THR A 301 -15.74 -5.19 -2.28
N TYR A 302 -14.55 -5.26 -2.83
CA TYR A 302 -14.13 -6.31 -3.76
C TYR A 302 -13.31 -7.34 -3.02
N THR A 303 -13.43 -8.58 -3.45
CA THR A 303 -12.65 -9.68 -2.88
C THR A 303 -11.85 -10.34 -3.99
N GLY A 304 -10.57 -10.57 -3.73
CA GLY A 304 -9.69 -11.26 -4.65
C GLY A 304 -8.79 -12.26 -3.91
N ARG A 305 -7.99 -12.99 -4.67
CA ARG A 305 -6.93 -13.84 -4.12
C ARG A 305 -5.60 -13.43 -4.71
N ILE A 306 -4.56 -13.44 -3.89
CA ILE A 306 -3.20 -13.17 -4.36
C ILE A 306 -2.83 -14.25 -5.39
N ALA A 307 -2.70 -13.86 -6.64
CA ALA A 307 -2.33 -14.74 -7.74
C ALA A 307 -0.81 -14.92 -7.82
N PHE A 308 -0.07 -13.85 -7.59
CA PHE A 308 1.39 -13.84 -7.60
C PHE A 308 1.94 -12.76 -6.69
N ILE A 309 3.18 -12.92 -6.29
CA ILE A 309 3.99 -11.94 -5.58
C ILE A 309 5.24 -11.78 -6.45
N ASP A 310 5.52 -10.56 -6.88
CA ASP A 310 6.69 -10.27 -7.71
C ASP A 310 7.95 -10.41 -6.83
N PRO A 311 8.96 -11.18 -7.24
CA PRO A 311 10.21 -11.29 -6.50
C PRO A 311 11.09 -10.03 -6.57
N ILE A 312 10.74 -9.07 -7.44
CA ILE A 312 11.51 -7.84 -7.64
C ILE A 312 10.95 -6.74 -6.74
N ILE A 313 11.79 -6.23 -5.87
CA ILE A 313 11.46 -5.09 -5.03
C ILE A 313 11.64 -3.81 -5.84
N ASN A 314 10.60 -2.98 -5.89
CA ASN A 314 10.65 -1.67 -6.52
C ASN A 314 11.63 -0.74 -5.79
N PRO A 315 12.13 0.34 -6.45
CA PRO A 315 12.98 1.34 -5.79
C PRO A 315 12.35 2.01 -4.56
N SER A 316 11.03 1.93 -4.42
CA SER A 316 10.27 2.38 -3.24
C SER A 316 10.31 1.40 -2.06
N GLY A 317 11.01 0.25 -2.19
CA GLY A 317 11.07 -0.78 -1.15
C GLY A 317 9.79 -1.62 -1.02
N THR A 318 8.97 -1.68 -2.07
CA THR A 318 7.73 -2.45 -2.10
C THR A 318 7.77 -3.55 -3.14
N CYS A 319 7.14 -4.69 -2.83
CA CYS A 319 6.90 -5.79 -3.77
C CYS A 319 5.48 -5.71 -4.31
N PRO A 320 5.27 -5.70 -5.64
CA PRO A 320 3.94 -5.81 -6.21
C PRO A 320 3.35 -7.19 -5.97
N CYS A 321 2.12 -7.25 -5.50
CA CYS A 321 1.34 -8.47 -5.45
C CYS A 321 0.02 -8.26 -6.19
N GLY A 322 -0.30 -9.19 -7.11
CA GLY A 322 -1.44 -9.06 -8.01
C GLY A 322 -2.57 -10.00 -7.69
N SER A 323 -3.79 -9.51 -7.79
CA SER A 323 -5.04 -10.27 -7.73
C SER A 323 -5.82 -10.08 -9.02
N SER A 324 -6.29 -11.17 -9.64
CA SER A 324 -7.16 -11.10 -10.82
C SER A 324 -8.60 -10.77 -10.39
N GLN A 325 -9.23 -9.82 -11.07
CA GLN A 325 -10.62 -9.43 -10.83
C GLN A 325 -11.38 -9.24 -12.13
N GLN A 326 -12.66 -9.61 -12.15
CA GLN A 326 -13.59 -9.12 -13.15
C GLN A 326 -14.08 -7.72 -12.77
N PRO A 327 -14.01 -6.73 -13.67
CA PRO A 327 -14.35 -5.35 -13.33
C PRO A 327 -15.86 -5.14 -13.37
N ASP A 328 -16.54 -5.32 -12.26
CA ASP A 328 -17.87 -4.74 -12.09
C ASP A 328 -17.73 -3.23 -11.87
N GLY A 329 -17.47 -2.50 -12.97
CA GLY A 329 -17.32 -1.04 -12.97
C GLY A 329 -15.94 -0.50 -12.55
N ALA A 330 -14.95 -1.35 -12.27
CA ALA A 330 -13.59 -0.91 -11.99
C ALA A 330 -12.87 -0.52 -13.30
N LYS A 331 -12.37 0.73 -13.36
CA LYS A 331 -11.53 1.21 -14.48
C LYS A 331 -10.06 1.14 -14.08
N THR A 332 -9.19 0.92 -15.06
CA THR A 332 -7.73 0.98 -14.83
C THR A 332 -7.32 2.35 -14.30
N GLY A 333 -6.36 2.36 -13.39
CA GLY A 333 -5.90 3.59 -12.74
C GLY A 333 -6.64 3.97 -11.46
N ASN A 334 -7.70 3.25 -11.06
CA ASN A 334 -8.34 3.47 -9.76
C ASN A 334 -7.39 3.05 -8.63
N VAL A 335 -7.20 3.95 -7.66
CA VAL A 335 -6.38 3.70 -6.47
C VAL A 335 -7.24 3.05 -5.40
N CYS A 336 -6.74 2.00 -4.76
CA CYS A 336 -7.39 1.39 -3.60
C CYS A 336 -7.28 2.32 -2.39
N ASP A 337 -8.35 2.45 -1.58
CA ASP A 337 -8.39 3.37 -0.46
C ASP A 337 -7.52 2.87 0.71
N ARG A 338 -7.07 3.84 1.55
CA ARG A 338 -6.28 3.67 2.78
C ARG A 338 -6.88 2.71 3.83
N ARG A 339 -8.13 2.29 3.68
CA ARG A 339 -8.84 1.43 4.62
C ARG A 339 -9.05 0.00 4.10
N GLY A 340 -8.17 -0.48 3.22
CA GLY A 340 -8.20 -1.89 2.85
C GLY A 340 -8.04 -2.75 4.09
N GLN A 341 -9.14 -3.02 4.79
CA GLN A 341 -9.18 -4.00 5.86
C GLN A 341 -9.08 -5.37 5.20
N CYS A 342 -7.87 -5.91 5.15
CA CYS A 342 -7.71 -7.32 4.87
C CYS A 342 -8.13 -8.12 6.10
N PRO A 343 -8.98 -9.13 5.96
CA PRO A 343 -9.21 -10.05 7.05
C PRO A 343 -7.90 -10.74 7.41
N PRO A 344 -7.71 -11.09 8.68
CA PRO A 344 -6.49 -11.69 9.14
C PRO A 344 -6.19 -12.97 8.37
N SER A 345 -5.01 -13.05 7.77
CA SER A 345 -4.48 -14.32 7.30
C SER A 345 -4.29 -15.23 8.52
N ARG A 346 -4.93 -16.39 8.52
CA ARG A 346 -4.71 -17.41 9.56
C ARG A 346 -3.32 -18.00 9.32
N LEU A 347 -2.40 -17.67 10.19
CA LEU A 347 -1.11 -18.39 10.32
C LEU A 347 -1.35 -19.79 10.87
#